data_7d80ee011085a772e223aeb92335192a
#
_entry.id   7d80ee011085a772e223aeb92335192a
#
_cell.length_a   1.000
_cell.length_b   1.000
_cell.length_c   1.000
_cell.angle_alpha   90.00
_cell.angle_beta   90.00
_cell.angle_gamma   90.00
#
_symmetry.space_group_name_H-M   'P 1'
#
loop_
_entity.id
_entity.type
_entity.pdbx_description
1 polymer ?
#
loop_
_entity_poly.entity_id
_entity_poly.type
_entity_poly.pdbx_seq_one_letter_code
_entity_poly.pdbx_strand_id
1 'polypeptide(L)'
;MGIADVISLLGGIALFLYGMAVMGDNLKKVAGSKLELVLYKLSGTPLKGVLLGTGVTAVIQSSSATSVMVVGFVNSGMMKVRQAIGVIMGAILGTSVTGWILCLNSLSGGSGWVDLLSTATLTGLFAIVGILLRMVKGKPNRKHLGNILLGFAVLMYGMTAMSGAVAPLKESEAFIDILTKFSNPILGILVGLAFTSILQSASAAVGILQVLAGTGAITFEIALPITMGIAIGAAVPVLLSALGANISGKRTAFVYLLIDVLGVVIWAMLFYAANAIFHFTFLSVVMTTVTVALMNTLFRLATVAVLTPAIPLMEKLVVWLIPDKGDELLSQHDMDRLEERFLQHPALAIEQSRLVTDSMAEKAKDNLLRAMALRSEYSNRGYEIVDESEQLIDRYEDKLGTYLMKLTARSLSPAQTEEVAKYLHTISDFERISDHACNVADVCQEIDEKKIEFSDEALHELEVLEGAVTEILGISIEAFTGGNLQLAARVEPLEEIIDGLCDEMKSHHVDRLQQGVCTLNQGFVFNDLLTNYERVADHCSNIAVAVIEVESDSFDTHEYLNSVKAMKDASFARYYDEYKKKYTF
;
A
#
# COMPACT_ATOMS: atom_id res chain seq x y z
N MET A 1 -29.08 38.39 0.41
CA MET A 1 -27.73 38.18 -0.16
C MET A 1 -27.62 38.85 -1.51
N GLY A 2 -26.61 39.71 -1.70
CA GLY A 2 -26.25 40.24 -3.01
C GLY A 2 -25.37 39.23 -3.79
N ILE A 3 -25.19 39.45 -5.08
CA ILE A 3 -24.31 38.63 -5.90
C ILE A 3 -22.88 38.61 -5.33
N ALA A 4 -22.42 39.73 -4.75
CA ALA A 4 -21.09 39.83 -4.12
C ALA A 4 -20.94 38.88 -2.91
N ASP A 5 -21.99 38.73 -2.09
CA ASP A 5 -21.96 37.82 -0.93
C ASP A 5 -21.89 36.36 -1.38
N VAL A 6 -22.63 36.02 -2.45
CA VAL A 6 -22.59 34.65 -3.03
C VAL A 6 -21.19 34.33 -3.58
N ILE A 7 -20.58 35.29 -4.32
CA ILE A 7 -19.22 35.12 -4.83
C ILE A 7 -18.21 35.01 -3.67
N SER A 8 -18.36 35.84 -2.64
CA SER A 8 -17.50 35.78 -1.44
C SER A 8 -17.63 34.45 -0.68
N LEU A 9 -18.84 33.90 -0.58
CA LEU A 9 -19.10 32.61 0.04
C LEU A 9 -18.42 31.47 -0.77
N LEU A 10 -18.65 31.44 -2.08
CA LEU A 10 -18.04 30.41 -2.96
C LEU A 10 -16.53 30.54 -2.99
N GLY A 11 -15.99 31.76 -3.04
CA GLY A 11 -14.55 32.02 -2.94
C GLY A 11 -13.97 31.58 -1.59
N GLY A 12 -14.68 31.84 -0.50
CA GLY A 12 -14.32 31.36 0.84
C GLY A 12 -14.29 29.83 0.92
N ILE A 13 -15.30 29.16 0.38
CA ILE A 13 -15.34 27.69 0.28
C ILE A 13 -14.15 27.17 -0.55
N ALA A 14 -13.85 27.79 -1.69
CA ALA A 14 -12.73 27.39 -2.54
C ALA A 14 -11.38 27.52 -1.82
N LEU A 15 -11.13 28.64 -1.13
CA LEU A 15 -9.93 28.84 -0.31
C LEU A 15 -9.84 27.84 0.83
N PHE A 16 -10.95 27.61 1.52
CA PHE A 16 -11.02 26.63 2.61
C PHE A 16 -10.64 25.22 2.14
N LEU A 17 -11.26 24.76 1.05
CA LEU A 17 -10.98 23.44 0.46
C LEU A 17 -9.54 23.32 -0.05
N TYR A 18 -9.04 24.38 -0.71
CA TYR A 18 -7.65 24.41 -1.19
C TYR A 18 -6.64 24.39 -0.03
N GLY A 19 -6.86 25.20 1.01
CA GLY A 19 -6.01 25.22 2.21
C GLY A 19 -5.97 23.87 2.90
N MET A 20 -7.14 23.20 3.01
CA MET A 20 -7.26 21.87 3.59
C MET A 20 -6.51 20.81 2.75
N ALA A 21 -6.64 20.86 1.43
CA ALA A 21 -5.92 19.97 0.52
C ALA A 21 -4.40 20.16 0.62
N VAL A 22 -3.91 21.40 0.55
CA VAL A 22 -2.47 21.72 0.68
C VAL A 22 -1.91 21.25 2.03
N MET A 23 -2.63 21.51 3.12
CA MET A 23 -2.23 21.08 4.46
C MET A 23 -2.18 19.55 4.55
N GLY A 24 -3.23 18.86 4.12
CA GLY A 24 -3.34 17.39 4.17
C GLY A 24 -2.27 16.69 3.34
N ASP A 25 -2.03 17.13 2.11
CA ASP A 25 -1.03 16.53 1.21
C ASP A 25 0.40 16.68 1.75
N ASN A 26 0.70 17.82 2.38
CA ASN A 26 2.03 18.03 2.96
C ASN A 26 2.19 17.33 4.31
N LEU A 27 1.11 17.16 5.10
CA LEU A 27 1.11 16.30 6.29
C LEU A 27 1.41 14.84 5.92
N LYS A 28 0.79 14.31 4.85
CA LYS A 28 1.13 12.98 4.31
C LYS A 28 2.61 12.86 3.96
N LYS A 29 3.18 13.86 3.27
CA LYS A 29 4.59 13.86 2.86
C LYS A 29 5.55 13.93 4.06
N VAL A 30 5.21 14.67 5.11
CA VAL A 30 6.01 14.75 6.36
C VAL A 30 5.89 13.47 7.17
N ALA A 31 4.69 12.90 7.27
CA ALA A 31 4.46 11.64 7.98
C ALA A 31 5.16 10.46 7.29
N GLY A 32 5.35 10.58 5.98
CA GLY A 32 6.09 9.63 5.14
C GLY A 32 5.40 8.28 4.99
N SER A 33 6.03 7.43 4.20
CA SER A 33 5.61 6.06 3.92
C SER A 33 5.58 5.14 5.16
N LYS A 34 6.27 5.54 6.24
CA LYS A 34 6.28 4.78 7.50
C LYS A 34 4.89 4.66 8.13
N LEU A 35 4.01 5.65 7.91
CA LEU A 35 2.66 5.64 8.48
C LEU A 35 1.80 4.54 7.86
N GLU A 36 1.95 4.30 6.57
CA GLU A 36 1.25 3.25 5.81
C GLU A 36 1.72 1.86 6.25
N LEU A 37 3.04 1.69 6.39
CA LEU A 37 3.65 0.46 6.92
C LEU A 37 3.24 0.18 8.38
N VAL A 38 3.15 1.22 9.21
CA VAL A 38 2.68 1.11 10.61
C VAL A 38 1.22 0.65 10.63
N LEU A 39 0.37 1.20 9.78
CA LEU A 39 -1.03 0.81 9.66
C LEU A 39 -1.16 -0.67 9.28
N TYR A 40 -0.38 -1.12 8.33
CA TYR A 40 -0.35 -2.52 7.90
C TYR A 40 0.19 -3.47 8.99
N LYS A 41 1.39 -3.20 9.51
CA LYS A 41 2.09 -4.12 10.44
C LYS A 41 1.46 -4.19 11.84
N LEU A 42 0.84 -3.12 12.33
CA LEU A 42 0.34 -3.03 13.71
C LEU A 42 -1.18 -3.23 13.85
N SER A 43 -1.94 -3.39 12.77
CA SER A 43 -3.40 -3.60 12.80
C SER A 43 -3.84 -5.00 13.22
N GLY A 44 -2.99 -5.77 13.91
CA GLY A 44 -3.20 -7.18 14.24
C GLY A 44 -4.49 -7.51 15.03
N THR A 45 -5.07 -6.54 15.77
CA THR A 45 -6.36 -6.71 16.47
C THR A 45 -7.30 -5.54 16.14
N PRO A 46 -8.64 -5.75 16.15
CA PRO A 46 -9.60 -4.68 15.85
C PRO A 46 -9.43 -3.42 16.71
N LEU A 47 -9.16 -3.58 18.01
CA LEU A 47 -8.96 -2.42 18.92
C LEU A 47 -7.70 -1.63 18.59
N LYS A 48 -6.58 -2.33 18.28
CA LYS A 48 -5.38 -1.67 17.77
C LYS A 48 -5.67 -0.97 16.44
N GLY A 49 -6.49 -1.57 15.57
CA GLY A 49 -6.98 -0.97 14.34
C GLY A 49 -7.69 0.35 14.59
N VAL A 50 -8.61 0.42 15.57
CA VAL A 50 -9.32 1.66 15.94
C VAL A 50 -8.34 2.75 16.35
N LEU A 51 -7.39 2.46 17.24
CA LEU A 51 -6.40 3.45 17.69
C LEU A 51 -5.50 3.92 16.53
N LEU A 52 -5.02 2.98 15.72
CA LEU A 52 -4.17 3.28 14.56
C LEU A 52 -4.93 4.08 13.51
N GLY A 53 -6.15 3.67 13.14
CA GLY A 53 -7.00 4.39 12.20
C GLY A 53 -7.28 5.82 12.66
N THR A 54 -7.54 6.01 13.97
CA THR A 54 -7.72 7.35 14.56
C THR A 54 -6.46 8.19 14.42
N GLY A 55 -5.29 7.66 14.80
CA GLY A 55 -4.02 8.38 14.73
C GLY A 55 -3.62 8.71 13.30
N VAL A 56 -3.71 7.73 12.38
CA VAL A 56 -3.40 7.92 10.97
C VAL A 56 -4.29 8.98 10.34
N THR A 57 -5.61 8.91 10.57
CA THR A 57 -6.55 9.89 10.02
C THR A 57 -6.38 11.27 10.63
N ALA A 58 -6.07 11.38 11.92
CA ALA A 58 -5.75 12.65 12.56
C ALA A 58 -4.51 13.32 11.93
N VAL A 59 -3.50 12.53 11.53
CA VAL A 59 -2.30 13.02 10.84
C VAL A 59 -2.58 13.31 9.37
N ILE A 60 -3.19 12.38 8.64
CA ILE A 60 -3.47 12.55 7.19
C ILE A 60 -4.58 13.58 6.93
N GLN A 61 -5.42 13.86 7.92
CA GLN A 61 -6.60 14.74 7.84
C GLN A 61 -7.65 14.29 6.80
N SER A 62 -7.67 12.99 6.49
CA SER A 62 -8.59 12.39 5.50
C SER A 62 -8.96 10.96 5.87
N SER A 63 -10.19 10.76 6.37
CA SER A 63 -10.72 9.42 6.64
C SER A 63 -10.97 8.63 5.35
N SER A 64 -11.38 9.31 4.28
CA SER A 64 -11.56 8.66 2.99
C SER A 64 -10.24 8.11 2.45
N ALA A 65 -9.14 8.87 2.51
CA ALA A 65 -7.82 8.41 2.07
C ALA A 65 -7.34 7.21 2.91
N THR A 66 -7.49 7.27 4.25
CA THR A 66 -7.15 6.15 5.14
C THR A 66 -7.99 4.91 4.80
N SER A 67 -9.28 5.07 4.57
CA SER A 67 -10.18 3.95 4.28
C SER A 67 -9.96 3.35 2.89
N VAL A 68 -9.67 4.17 1.87
CA VAL A 68 -9.30 3.69 0.52
C VAL A 68 -8.01 2.88 0.56
N MET A 69 -7.03 3.30 1.36
CA MET A 69 -5.80 2.54 1.59
C MET A 69 -6.11 1.18 2.24
N VAL A 70 -6.97 1.16 3.25
CA VAL A 70 -7.40 -0.09 3.92
C VAL A 70 -8.18 -1.01 2.96
N VAL A 71 -9.05 -0.45 2.11
CA VAL A 71 -9.69 -1.21 1.01
C VAL A 71 -8.64 -1.85 0.12
N GLY A 72 -7.57 -1.11 -0.23
CA GLY A 72 -6.45 -1.65 -0.99
C GLY A 72 -5.72 -2.78 -0.26
N PHE A 73 -5.41 -2.65 1.03
CA PHE A 73 -4.78 -3.71 1.83
C PHE A 73 -5.63 -5.00 1.88
N VAL A 74 -6.93 -4.87 1.97
CA VAL A 74 -7.82 -6.05 1.96
C VAL A 74 -7.94 -6.63 0.56
N ASN A 75 -8.01 -5.78 -0.46
CA ASN A 75 -8.09 -6.20 -1.86
C ASN A 75 -6.85 -7.01 -2.30
N SER A 76 -5.67 -6.61 -1.82
CA SER A 76 -4.40 -7.31 -2.06
C SER A 76 -4.14 -8.49 -1.09
N GLY A 77 -5.10 -8.85 -0.23
CA GLY A 77 -4.94 -9.94 0.73
C GLY A 77 -4.01 -9.66 1.92
N MET A 78 -3.45 -8.44 2.02
CA MET A 78 -2.56 -8.04 3.12
C MET A 78 -3.28 -7.92 4.46
N MET A 79 -4.57 -7.61 4.45
CA MET A 79 -5.37 -7.38 5.65
C MET A 79 -6.69 -8.14 5.57
N LYS A 80 -7.12 -8.74 6.67
CA LYS A 80 -8.43 -9.37 6.76
C LYS A 80 -9.52 -8.31 6.94
N VAL A 81 -10.73 -8.55 6.38
CA VAL A 81 -11.90 -7.66 6.51
C VAL A 81 -12.15 -7.28 7.98
N ARG A 82 -12.03 -8.23 8.91
CA ARG A 82 -12.21 -8.00 10.35
C ARG A 82 -11.25 -6.96 10.94
N GLN A 83 -9.98 -6.96 10.51
CA GLN A 83 -8.98 -5.97 10.92
C GLN A 83 -9.30 -4.59 10.32
N ALA A 84 -9.71 -4.59 9.05
CA ALA A 84 -10.11 -3.40 8.31
C ALA A 84 -11.27 -2.67 8.97
N ILE A 85 -12.27 -3.40 9.51
CA ILE A 85 -13.41 -2.82 10.24
C ILE A 85 -12.89 -1.93 11.39
N GLY A 86 -11.94 -2.42 12.18
CA GLY A 86 -11.37 -1.65 13.29
C GLY A 86 -10.66 -0.36 12.81
N VAL A 87 -9.85 -0.47 11.75
CA VAL A 87 -9.13 0.70 11.20
C VAL A 87 -10.11 1.73 10.63
N ILE A 88 -11.15 1.31 9.92
CA ILE A 88 -12.18 2.19 9.37
C ILE A 88 -12.95 2.89 10.49
N MET A 89 -13.32 2.19 11.57
CA MET A 89 -13.93 2.82 12.76
C MET A 89 -13.01 3.89 13.35
N GLY A 90 -11.71 3.61 13.44
CA GLY A 90 -10.73 4.59 13.88
C GLY A 90 -10.63 5.77 12.93
N ALA A 91 -10.63 5.53 11.63
CA ALA A 91 -10.58 6.60 10.62
C ALA A 91 -11.80 7.55 10.73
N ILE A 92 -13.00 6.99 10.95
CA ILE A 92 -14.22 7.74 11.20
C ILE A 92 -14.08 8.64 12.43
N LEU A 93 -13.54 8.11 13.54
CA LEU A 93 -13.30 8.88 14.76
C LEU A 93 -12.22 9.95 14.56
N GLY A 94 -11.13 9.64 13.86
CA GLY A 94 -10.02 10.55 13.58
C GLY A 94 -10.43 11.81 12.79
N THR A 95 -11.50 11.75 12.00
CA THR A 95 -12.08 12.91 11.31
C THR A 95 -12.51 14.01 12.28
N SER A 96 -12.88 13.66 13.53
CA SER A 96 -13.30 14.64 14.54
C SER A 96 -12.18 15.62 14.92
N VAL A 97 -10.92 15.20 14.80
CA VAL A 97 -9.74 16.06 15.10
C VAL A 97 -9.72 17.28 14.21
N THR A 98 -10.11 17.16 12.93
CA THR A 98 -10.21 18.30 12.02
C THR A 98 -11.20 19.35 12.54
N GLY A 99 -12.36 18.93 13.04
CA GLY A 99 -13.35 19.85 13.63
C GLY A 99 -12.77 20.67 14.79
N TRP A 100 -11.93 20.08 15.63
CA TRP A 100 -11.24 20.78 16.71
C TRP A 100 -10.17 21.75 16.22
N ILE A 101 -9.42 21.38 15.16
CA ILE A 101 -8.49 22.31 14.52
C ILE A 101 -9.23 23.55 13.97
N LEU A 102 -10.40 23.35 13.38
CA LEU A 102 -11.23 24.44 12.87
C LEU A 102 -11.79 25.35 13.98
N CYS A 103 -11.95 24.84 15.22
CA CYS A 103 -12.34 25.66 16.36
C CYS A 103 -11.34 26.77 16.70
N LEU A 104 -10.08 26.66 16.25
CA LEU A 104 -9.10 27.74 16.38
C LEU A 104 -9.58 29.04 15.72
N ASN A 105 -10.49 28.96 14.73
CA ASN A 105 -11.09 30.13 14.08
C ASN A 105 -12.04 30.92 15.01
N SER A 106 -12.53 30.33 16.08
CA SER A 106 -13.42 31.00 17.04
C SER A 106 -12.71 31.63 18.26
N LEU A 107 -11.38 31.55 18.30
CA LEU A 107 -10.60 32.21 19.36
C LEU A 107 -10.63 33.72 19.16
N SER A 108 -11.50 34.39 19.91
CA SER A 108 -11.52 35.84 19.99
C SER A 108 -10.46 36.33 20.96
N GLY A 109 -9.63 37.29 20.54
CA GLY A 109 -8.62 37.91 21.37
C GLY A 109 -9.22 38.63 22.58
N GLY A 110 -8.55 38.49 23.72
CA GLY A 110 -8.80 39.35 24.89
C GLY A 110 -7.77 40.49 24.94
N SER A 111 -7.80 41.32 25.95
CA SER A 111 -6.79 42.41 26.10
C SER A 111 -5.39 41.87 26.45
N GLY A 112 -4.34 42.42 25.82
CA GLY A 112 -2.92 42.11 26.13
C GLY A 112 -2.37 40.87 25.41
N TRP A 113 -1.68 39.99 26.12
CA TRP A 113 -1.04 38.80 25.57
C TRP A 113 -2.00 37.80 24.92
N VAL A 114 -3.28 37.85 25.29
CA VAL A 114 -4.34 36.99 24.73
C VAL A 114 -4.67 37.38 23.28
N ASP A 115 -4.42 38.64 22.90
CA ASP A 115 -4.57 39.10 21.50
C ASP A 115 -3.62 38.40 20.53
N LEU A 116 -2.43 37.97 21.02
CA LEU A 116 -1.51 37.18 20.21
C LEU A 116 -2.05 35.79 19.86
N LEU A 117 -3.03 35.31 20.63
CA LEU A 117 -3.73 34.04 20.38
C LEU A 117 -4.97 34.21 19.52
N SER A 118 -5.29 35.44 19.08
CA SER A 118 -6.44 35.67 18.19
C SER A 118 -6.22 34.95 16.85
N THR A 119 -7.28 34.49 16.25
CA THR A 119 -7.26 33.77 14.97
C THR A 119 -6.53 34.54 13.88
N ALA A 120 -6.76 35.86 13.78
CA ALA A 120 -6.10 36.71 12.79
C ALA A 120 -4.59 36.76 12.97
N THR A 121 -4.11 36.90 14.22
CA THR A 121 -2.68 36.94 14.55
C THR A 121 -2.00 35.58 14.31
N LEU A 122 -2.64 34.48 14.77
CA LEU A 122 -2.11 33.13 14.55
C LEU A 122 -2.05 32.80 13.06
N THR A 123 -3.09 33.13 12.30
CA THR A 123 -3.14 32.91 10.85
C THR A 123 -2.05 33.70 10.14
N GLY A 124 -1.87 34.98 10.49
CA GLY A 124 -0.79 35.80 9.95
C GLY A 124 0.59 35.28 10.30
N LEU A 125 0.81 34.88 11.57
CA LEU A 125 2.08 34.29 12.02
C LEU A 125 2.40 33.00 11.26
N PHE A 126 1.43 32.10 11.11
CA PHE A 126 1.62 30.84 10.38
C PHE A 126 1.89 31.10 8.90
N ALA A 127 1.25 32.12 8.28
CA ALA A 127 1.56 32.50 6.91
C ALA A 127 3.01 33.00 6.77
N ILE A 128 3.46 33.88 7.68
CA ILE A 128 4.84 34.42 7.67
C ILE A 128 5.86 33.28 7.89
N VAL A 129 5.70 32.49 8.95
CA VAL A 129 6.60 31.38 9.24
C VAL A 129 6.58 30.35 8.10
N GLY A 130 5.39 30.07 7.55
CA GLY A 130 5.24 29.13 6.44
C GLY A 130 6.01 29.56 5.20
N ILE A 131 5.91 30.84 4.79
CA ILE A 131 6.65 31.35 3.63
C ILE A 131 8.16 31.39 3.89
N LEU A 132 8.60 31.76 5.10
CA LEU A 132 10.00 31.76 5.47
C LEU A 132 10.61 30.35 5.40
N LEU A 133 9.93 29.35 5.96
CA LEU A 133 10.36 27.94 5.89
C LEU A 133 10.45 27.43 4.45
N ARG A 134 9.54 27.89 3.58
CA ARG A 134 9.54 27.51 2.16
C ARG A 134 10.68 28.15 1.38
N MET A 135 11.08 29.39 1.73
CA MET A 135 12.15 30.13 1.05
C MET A 135 13.55 29.66 1.45
N VAL A 136 13.72 29.10 2.64
CA VAL A 136 15.02 28.60 3.10
C VAL A 136 15.43 27.37 2.30
N LYS A 137 16.58 27.46 1.58
CA LYS A 137 17.19 26.31 0.91
C LYS A 137 17.63 25.26 1.94
N GLY A 138 17.12 24.04 1.85
CA GLY A 138 17.45 22.98 2.81
C GLY A 138 16.64 21.69 2.61
N LYS A 139 16.55 20.89 3.66
CA LYS A 139 15.90 19.58 3.67
C LYS A 139 14.44 19.64 3.17
N PRO A 140 13.97 18.68 2.35
CA PRO A 140 12.60 18.63 1.79
C PRO A 140 11.50 18.81 2.84
N ASN A 141 11.68 18.23 4.04
CA ASN A 141 10.72 18.30 5.14
C ASN A 141 10.41 19.75 5.59
N ARG A 142 11.37 20.69 5.47
CA ARG A 142 11.13 22.12 5.82
C ARG A 142 10.14 22.76 4.85
N LYS A 143 10.23 22.45 3.55
CA LYS A 143 9.28 22.95 2.54
C LYS A 143 7.88 22.41 2.81
N HIS A 144 7.78 21.13 3.16
CA HIS A 144 6.49 20.53 3.51
C HIS A 144 5.88 21.15 4.77
N LEU A 145 6.68 21.38 5.82
CA LEU A 145 6.23 22.08 7.03
C LEU A 145 5.77 23.51 6.72
N GLY A 146 6.51 24.23 5.87
CA GLY A 146 6.10 25.55 5.39
C GLY A 146 4.76 25.52 4.64
N ASN A 147 4.56 24.53 3.79
CA ASN A 147 3.29 24.34 3.05
C ASN A 147 2.12 23.97 3.99
N ILE A 148 2.36 23.20 5.07
CA ILE A 148 1.34 22.90 6.09
C ILE A 148 0.86 24.19 6.75
N LEU A 149 1.79 25.05 7.18
CA LEU A 149 1.44 26.33 7.82
C LEU A 149 0.73 27.28 6.86
N LEU A 150 1.18 27.36 5.60
CA LEU A 150 0.51 28.15 4.56
C LEU A 150 -0.89 27.61 4.25
N GLY A 151 -1.04 26.28 4.12
CA GLY A 151 -2.33 25.64 3.92
C GLY A 151 -3.30 25.93 5.05
N PHE A 152 -2.84 25.86 6.30
CA PHE A 152 -3.61 26.25 7.47
C PHE A 152 -4.04 27.74 7.41
N ALA A 153 -3.12 28.64 7.06
CA ALA A 153 -3.44 30.06 6.94
C ALA A 153 -4.51 30.32 5.85
N VAL A 154 -4.36 29.71 4.67
CA VAL A 154 -5.35 29.83 3.57
C VAL A 154 -6.72 29.28 3.99
N LEU A 155 -6.73 28.14 4.69
CA LEU A 155 -7.94 27.53 5.24
C LEU A 155 -8.66 28.48 6.20
N MET A 156 -7.94 29.10 7.13
CA MET A 156 -8.49 30.05 8.10
C MET A 156 -9.02 31.34 7.43
N TYR A 157 -8.31 31.87 6.42
CA TYR A 157 -8.83 32.98 5.60
C TYR A 157 -10.12 32.58 4.85
N GLY A 158 -10.20 31.40 4.31
CA GLY A 158 -11.40 30.85 3.70
C GLY A 158 -12.59 30.81 4.67
N MET A 159 -12.37 30.33 5.91
CA MET A 159 -13.41 30.33 6.95
C MET A 159 -13.86 31.74 7.32
N THR A 160 -12.93 32.66 7.47
CA THR A 160 -13.25 34.07 7.78
C THR A 160 -14.08 34.70 6.65
N ALA A 161 -13.69 34.46 5.39
CA ALA A 161 -14.45 34.95 4.23
C ALA A 161 -15.87 34.35 4.17
N MET A 162 -16.02 33.05 4.42
CA MET A 162 -17.34 32.42 4.53
C MET A 162 -18.19 33.04 5.66
N SER A 163 -17.58 33.18 6.85
CA SER A 163 -18.29 33.77 8.01
C SER A 163 -18.79 35.18 7.72
N GLY A 164 -17.98 36.02 7.05
CA GLY A 164 -18.37 37.35 6.63
C GLY A 164 -19.51 37.35 5.60
N ALA A 165 -19.45 36.44 4.63
CA ALA A 165 -20.45 36.32 3.58
C ALA A 165 -21.82 35.83 4.08
N VAL A 166 -21.83 34.96 5.11
CA VAL A 166 -23.08 34.43 5.68
C VAL A 166 -23.64 35.27 6.84
N ALA A 167 -22.87 36.21 7.39
CA ALA A 167 -23.32 37.06 8.50
C ALA A 167 -24.63 37.78 8.24
N PRO A 168 -24.88 38.35 7.03
CA PRO A 168 -26.18 39.02 6.73
C PRO A 168 -27.36 38.05 6.68
N LEU A 169 -27.14 36.73 6.52
CA LEU A 169 -28.24 35.76 6.47
C LEU A 169 -28.92 35.56 7.81
N LYS A 170 -28.27 35.88 8.91
CA LYS A 170 -28.84 35.82 10.27
C LYS A 170 -30.14 36.63 10.41
N GLU A 171 -30.25 37.72 9.66
CA GLU A 171 -31.42 38.63 9.70
C GLU A 171 -32.43 38.32 8.58
N SER A 172 -32.18 37.31 7.74
CA SER A 172 -33.06 36.94 6.64
C SER A 172 -34.13 35.95 7.10
N GLU A 173 -35.39 36.38 7.18
CA GLU A 173 -36.52 35.51 7.52
C GLU A 173 -36.58 34.27 6.59
N ALA A 174 -36.42 34.48 5.28
CA ALA A 174 -36.43 33.39 4.30
C ALA A 174 -35.33 32.34 4.54
N PHE A 175 -34.16 32.75 5.03
CA PHE A 175 -33.09 31.84 5.38
C PHE A 175 -33.41 31.05 6.65
N ILE A 176 -33.96 31.72 7.67
CA ILE A 176 -34.40 31.09 8.91
C ILE A 176 -35.50 30.07 8.63
N ASP A 177 -36.48 30.40 7.77
CA ASP A 177 -37.54 29.48 7.36
C ASP A 177 -37.02 28.24 6.64
N ILE A 178 -35.99 28.38 5.80
CA ILE A 178 -35.35 27.24 5.14
C ILE A 178 -34.60 26.39 6.17
N LEU A 179 -33.85 27.00 7.07
CA LEU A 179 -33.10 26.27 8.12
C LEU A 179 -34.03 25.53 9.07
N THR A 180 -35.16 26.12 9.45
CA THR A 180 -36.14 25.47 10.33
C THR A 180 -36.76 24.22 9.71
N LYS A 181 -36.85 24.11 8.38
CA LYS A 181 -37.27 22.87 7.72
C LYS A 181 -36.28 21.73 7.95
N PHE A 182 -35.01 22.04 8.18
CA PHE A 182 -33.96 21.02 8.45
C PHE A 182 -33.98 20.54 9.91
N SER A 183 -34.82 21.09 10.78
CA SER A 183 -35.15 20.49 12.08
C SER A 183 -35.90 19.17 11.92
N ASN A 184 -36.56 18.94 10.77
CA ASN A 184 -37.07 17.63 10.43
C ASN A 184 -35.89 16.64 10.28
N PRO A 185 -35.85 15.57 11.09
CA PRO A 185 -34.70 14.66 11.11
C PRO A 185 -34.35 14.05 9.74
N ILE A 186 -35.36 13.66 8.97
CA ILE A 186 -35.17 13.03 7.66
C ILE A 186 -34.61 14.05 6.67
N LEU A 187 -35.17 15.27 6.61
CA LEU A 187 -34.69 16.32 5.71
C LEU A 187 -33.25 16.75 6.07
N GLY A 188 -32.96 16.92 7.37
CA GLY A 188 -31.63 17.28 7.83
C GLY A 188 -30.58 16.21 7.46
N ILE A 189 -30.89 14.92 7.66
CA ILE A 189 -30.03 13.82 7.27
C ILE A 189 -29.81 13.80 5.74
N LEU A 190 -30.86 13.95 4.94
CA LEU A 190 -30.75 13.95 3.48
C LEU A 190 -29.90 15.12 2.96
N VAL A 191 -30.05 16.31 3.54
CA VAL A 191 -29.25 17.49 3.18
C VAL A 191 -27.79 17.28 3.54
N GLY A 192 -27.49 16.81 4.76
CA GLY A 192 -26.13 16.50 5.19
C GLY A 192 -25.47 15.46 4.30
N LEU A 193 -26.19 14.38 3.96
CA LEU A 193 -25.75 13.32 3.06
C LEU A 193 -25.45 13.86 1.65
N ALA A 194 -26.40 14.55 1.02
CA ALA A 194 -26.23 15.09 -0.34
C ALA A 194 -25.06 16.08 -0.39
N PHE A 195 -24.98 16.98 0.58
CA PHE A 195 -23.93 17.98 0.66
C PHE A 195 -22.54 17.35 0.79
N THR A 196 -22.38 16.37 1.69
CA THR A 196 -21.11 15.68 1.88
C THR A 196 -20.73 14.81 0.68
N SER A 197 -21.71 14.17 0.05
CA SER A 197 -21.49 13.37 -1.17
C SER A 197 -20.96 14.23 -2.33
N ILE A 198 -21.45 15.48 -2.47
CA ILE A 198 -20.98 16.43 -3.47
C ILE A 198 -19.57 16.93 -3.14
N LEU A 199 -19.33 17.32 -1.88
CA LEU A 199 -18.01 17.79 -1.42
C LEU A 199 -16.97 16.69 -1.35
N GLN A 200 -17.38 15.43 -1.26
CA GLN A 200 -16.53 14.27 -1.05
C GLN A 200 -15.60 14.36 0.17
N SER A 201 -15.97 15.18 1.15
CA SER A 201 -15.19 15.46 2.36
C SER A 201 -16.08 15.76 3.56
N ALA A 202 -16.12 14.84 4.51
CA ALA A 202 -16.85 15.02 5.76
C ALA A 202 -16.26 16.17 6.61
N SER A 203 -14.93 16.30 6.64
CA SER A 203 -14.27 17.39 7.38
C SER A 203 -14.64 18.75 6.83
N ALA A 204 -14.73 18.88 5.49
CA ALA A 204 -15.17 20.11 4.84
C ALA A 204 -16.64 20.42 5.17
N ALA A 205 -17.51 19.43 5.10
CA ALA A 205 -18.92 19.59 5.41
C ALA A 205 -19.15 20.03 6.88
N VAL A 206 -18.43 19.41 7.83
CA VAL A 206 -18.45 19.84 9.24
C VAL A 206 -17.92 21.26 9.40
N GLY A 207 -16.83 21.63 8.71
CA GLY A 207 -16.27 22.98 8.74
C GLY A 207 -17.25 24.04 8.26
N ILE A 208 -17.98 23.78 7.19
CA ILE A 208 -19.04 24.69 6.68
C ILE A 208 -20.20 24.76 7.68
N LEU A 209 -20.60 23.63 8.28
CA LEU A 209 -21.62 23.65 9.35
C LEU A 209 -21.16 24.48 10.57
N GLN A 210 -19.86 24.42 10.93
CA GLN A 210 -19.28 25.23 11.99
C GLN A 210 -19.32 26.73 11.67
N VAL A 211 -19.05 27.11 10.42
CA VAL A 211 -19.16 28.50 9.96
C VAL A 211 -20.62 28.98 10.05
N LEU A 212 -21.58 28.17 9.61
CA LEU A 212 -23.00 28.49 9.71
C LEU A 212 -23.46 28.58 11.18
N ALA A 213 -22.97 27.68 12.05
CA ALA A 213 -23.25 27.76 13.49
C ALA A 213 -22.72 29.07 14.11
N GLY A 214 -21.58 29.57 13.64
CA GLY A 214 -21.00 30.86 14.05
C GLY A 214 -21.90 32.06 13.75
N THR A 215 -22.87 31.95 12.83
CA THR A 215 -23.88 33.00 12.59
C THR A 215 -24.91 33.13 13.74
N GLY A 216 -25.03 32.10 14.58
CA GLY A 216 -26.04 32.02 15.63
C GLY A 216 -27.44 31.63 15.16
N ALA A 217 -27.59 31.22 13.88
CA ALA A 217 -28.88 30.78 13.32
C ALA A 217 -29.09 29.25 13.44
N ILE A 218 -28.04 28.48 13.73
CA ILE A 218 -28.11 27.03 13.83
C ILE A 218 -28.34 26.60 15.27
N THR A 219 -29.46 25.91 15.53
CA THR A 219 -29.73 25.26 16.82
C THR A 219 -29.25 23.81 16.84
N PHE A 220 -29.23 23.21 18.03
CA PHE A 220 -28.89 21.78 18.18
C PHE A 220 -29.84 20.88 17.36
N GLU A 221 -31.12 21.22 17.32
CA GLU A 221 -32.16 20.51 16.57
C GLU A 221 -31.87 20.47 15.07
N ILE A 222 -31.29 21.53 14.50
CA ILE A 222 -30.90 21.61 13.09
C ILE A 222 -29.54 20.93 12.86
N ALA A 223 -28.57 21.16 13.75
CA ALA A 223 -27.21 20.68 13.58
C ALA A 223 -27.09 19.15 13.68
N LEU A 224 -27.85 18.51 14.58
CA LEU A 224 -27.76 17.07 14.84
C LEU A 224 -28.09 16.22 13.59
N PRO A 225 -29.26 16.36 12.94
CA PRO A 225 -29.59 15.54 11.78
C PRO A 225 -28.68 15.83 10.57
N ILE A 226 -28.24 17.08 10.39
CA ILE A 226 -27.26 17.41 9.34
C ILE A 226 -25.93 16.66 9.60
N THR A 227 -25.45 16.66 10.86
CA THR A 227 -24.22 15.93 11.23
C THR A 227 -24.35 14.42 11.00
N MET A 228 -25.52 13.84 11.29
CA MET A 228 -25.81 12.44 10.99
C MET A 228 -25.77 12.17 9.48
N GLY A 229 -26.32 13.06 8.66
CA GLY A 229 -26.26 12.97 7.20
C GLY A 229 -24.83 13.11 6.66
N ILE A 230 -24.02 14.02 7.23
CA ILE A 230 -22.60 14.19 6.90
C ILE A 230 -21.84 12.88 7.12
N ALA A 231 -22.14 12.16 8.19
CA ALA A 231 -21.52 10.86 8.46
C ALA A 231 -21.76 9.87 7.31
N ILE A 232 -23.02 9.66 6.93
CA ILE A 232 -23.37 8.71 5.84
C ILE A 232 -22.74 9.16 4.51
N GLY A 233 -22.77 10.46 4.18
CA GLY A 233 -22.19 10.99 2.95
C GLY A 233 -20.67 10.79 2.82
N ALA A 234 -19.98 10.66 3.95
CA ALA A 234 -18.54 10.38 4.00
C ALA A 234 -18.14 9.02 3.39
N ALA A 235 -19.07 8.06 3.32
CA ALA A 235 -18.83 6.76 2.72
C ALA A 235 -18.73 6.81 1.18
N VAL A 236 -19.31 7.82 0.52
CA VAL A 236 -19.41 7.88 -0.96
C VAL A 236 -18.03 7.80 -1.65
N PRO A 237 -17.00 8.58 -1.28
CA PRO A 237 -15.69 8.47 -1.91
C PRO A 237 -15.07 7.08 -1.77
N VAL A 238 -15.26 6.42 -0.62
CA VAL A 238 -14.74 5.08 -0.34
C VAL A 238 -15.46 4.03 -1.19
N LEU A 239 -16.77 4.13 -1.33
CA LEU A 239 -17.56 3.25 -2.20
C LEU A 239 -17.16 3.39 -3.67
N LEU A 240 -16.99 4.64 -4.15
CA LEU A 240 -16.53 4.89 -5.52
C LEU A 240 -15.14 4.30 -5.78
N SER A 241 -14.23 4.36 -4.81
CA SER A 241 -12.89 3.79 -4.95
C SER A 241 -12.88 2.27 -5.06
N ALA A 242 -13.94 1.60 -4.60
CA ALA A 242 -14.05 0.14 -4.61
C ALA A 242 -14.77 -0.43 -5.84
N LEU A 243 -15.17 0.38 -6.81
CA LEU A 243 -15.92 -0.08 -7.99
C LEU A 243 -15.14 -1.14 -8.80
N GLY A 244 -13.81 -1.00 -8.88
CA GLY A 244 -12.92 -1.97 -9.55
C GLY A 244 -12.28 -3.00 -8.61
N ALA A 245 -12.61 -3.01 -7.31
CA ALA A 245 -12.00 -3.91 -6.35
C ALA A 245 -12.60 -5.33 -6.42
N ASN A 246 -11.85 -6.32 -5.93
CA ASN A 246 -12.35 -7.68 -5.70
C ASN A 246 -13.45 -7.68 -4.60
N ILE A 247 -14.03 -8.85 -4.35
CA ILE A 247 -15.13 -9.02 -3.39
C ILE A 247 -14.74 -8.56 -1.98
N SER A 248 -13.52 -8.86 -1.53
CA SER A 248 -13.03 -8.48 -0.20
C SER A 248 -12.82 -6.96 -0.07
N GLY A 249 -12.32 -6.31 -1.12
CA GLY A 249 -12.21 -4.85 -1.21
C GLY A 249 -13.58 -4.17 -1.22
N LYS A 250 -14.55 -4.70 -1.98
CA LYS A 250 -15.96 -4.22 -1.98
C LYS A 250 -16.62 -4.37 -0.62
N ARG A 251 -16.43 -5.52 0.05
CA ARG A 251 -16.89 -5.75 1.42
C ARG A 251 -16.34 -4.69 2.38
N THR A 252 -15.05 -4.39 2.26
CA THR A 252 -14.36 -3.41 3.11
C THR A 252 -14.88 -1.98 2.90
N ALA A 253 -15.11 -1.57 1.66
CA ALA A 253 -15.71 -0.27 1.36
C ALA A 253 -17.15 -0.16 1.88
N PHE A 254 -17.92 -1.23 1.75
CA PHE A 254 -19.30 -1.29 2.25
C PHE A 254 -19.37 -1.24 3.78
N VAL A 255 -18.35 -1.73 4.48
CA VAL A 255 -18.22 -1.59 5.95
C VAL A 255 -18.26 -0.13 6.38
N TYR A 256 -17.61 0.79 5.66
CA TYR A 256 -17.66 2.22 6.01
C TYR A 256 -19.09 2.73 6.02
N LEU A 257 -19.84 2.48 4.95
CA LEU A 257 -21.26 2.84 4.87
C LEU A 257 -22.08 2.18 5.99
N LEU A 258 -21.83 0.91 6.25
CA LEU A 258 -22.57 0.15 7.26
C LEU A 258 -22.37 0.73 8.67
N ILE A 259 -21.13 1.13 9.04
CA ILE A 259 -20.82 1.76 10.33
C ILE A 259 -21.62 3.06 10.48
N ASP A 260 -21.57 3.93 9.47
CA ASP A 260 -22.22 5.24 9.55
C ASP A 260 -23.77 5.11 9.53
N VAL A 261 -24.31 4.22 8.70
CA VAL A 261 -25.78 3.96 8.67
C VAL A 261 -26.26 3.37 9.99
N LEU A 262 -25.56 2.34 10.52
CA LEU A 262 -25.94 1.76 11.82
C LEU A 262 -25.81 2.79 12.94
N GLY A 263 -24.73 3.58 12.95
CA GLY A 263 -24.56 4.66 13.92
C GLY A 263 -25.70 5.68 13.87
N VAL A 264 -26.05 6.14 12.67
CA VAL A 264 -27.17 7.09 12.49
C VAL A 264 -28.50 6.48 12.93
N VAL A 265 -28.79 5.25 12.51
CA VAL A 265 -30.06 4.58 12.88
C VAL A 265 -30.16 4.38 14.39
N ILE A 266 -29.11 3.86 15.04
CA ILE A 266 -29.11 3.63 16.50
C ILE A 266 -29.31 4.96 17.24
N TRP A 267 -28.49 5.98 16.93
CA TRP A 267 -28.54 7.23 17.68
C TRP A 267 -29.75 8.09 17.34
N ALA A 268 -30.23 8.07 16.09
CA ALA A 268 -31.49 8.75 15.74
C ALA A 268 -32.68 8.12 16.50
N MET A 269 -32.82 6.78 16.47
CA MET A 269 -33.89 6.12 17.21
C MET A 269 -33.80 6.41 18.71
N LEU A 270 -32.65 6.24 19.35
CA LEU A 270 -32.48 6.47 20.78
C LEU A 270 -32.73 7.94 21.15
N PHE A 271 -32.15 8.87 20.39
CA PHE A 271 -32.26 10.29 20.68
C PHE A 271 -33.68 10.80 20.50
N TYR A 272 -34.34 10.53 19.36
CA TYR A 272 -35.67 11.03 19.09
C TYR A 272 -36.75 10.32 19.94
N ALA A 273 -36.55 9.02 20.25
CA ALA A 273 -37.43 8.33 21.21
C ALA A 273 -37.28 8.91 22.62
N ALA A 274 -36.06 9.17 23.08
CA ALA A 274 -35.84 9.83 24.36
C ALA A 274 -36.42 11.26 24.37
N ASN A 275 -36.22 12.00 23.30
CA ASN A 275 -36.80 13.35 23.20
C ASN A 275 -38.35 13.34 23.23
N ALA A 276 -38.99 12.35 22.62
CA ALA A 276 -40.46 12.20 22.67
C ALA A 276 -40.97 11.93 24.11
N ILE A 277 -40.14 11.33 24.99
CA ILE A 277 -40.49 11.05 26.38
C ILE A 277 -40.12 12.23 27.29
N PHE A 278 -38.88 12.75 27.17
CA PHE A 278 -38.30 13.71 28.11
C PHE A 278 -38.40 15.16 27.69
N HIS A 279 -38.80 15.46 26.44
CA HIS A 279 -38.94 16.80 25.86
C HIS A 279 -37.71 17.69 26.13
N PHE A 280 -36.57 17.33 25.55
CA PHE A 280 -35.30 18.01 25.80
C PHE A 280 -35.31 19.49 25.45
N THR A 281 -35.11 20.35 26.43
CA THR A 281 -35.10 21.80 26.26
C THR A 281 -33.85 22.33 25.57
N PHE A 282 -32.76 21.56 25.57
CA PHE A 282 -31.49 21.98 24.93
C PHE A 282 -31.52 21.91 23.39
N LEU A 283 -32.57 21.38 22.78
CA LEU A 283 -32.74 21.37 21.31
C LEU A 283 -32.75 22.77 20.71
N SER A 284 -33.31 23.75 21.42
CA SER A 284 -33.36 25.15 21.01
C SER A 284 -32.04 25.92 21.27
N VAL A 285 -31.04 25.30 21.89
CA VAL A 285 -29.76 25.97 22.17
C VAL A 285 -29.02 26.23 20.87
N VAL A 286 -28.61 27.48 20.70
CA VAL A 286 -27.82 27.92 19.55
C VAL A 286 -26.44 27.29 19.60
N MET A 287 -26.05 26.68 18.51
CA MET A 287 -24.76 26.00 18.38
C MET A 287 -23.64 27.01 18.07
N THR A 288 -22.48 26.72 18.61
CA THR A 288 -21.23 27.42 18.30
C THR A 288 -20.29 26.50 17.51
N THR A 289 -19.23 27.03 16.96
CA THR A 289 -18.20 26.25 16.29
C THR A 289 -17.68 25.08 17.17
N VAL A 290 -17.48 25.39 18.48
CA VAL A 290 -16.98 24.39 19.46
C VAL A 290 -18.05 23.33 19.77
N THR A 291 -19.32 23.73 19.96
CA THR A 291 -20.38 22.78 20.28
C THR A 291 -20.71 21.86 19.10
N VAL A 292 -20.54 22.30 17.85
CA VAL A 292 -20.65 21.46 16.66
C VAL A 292 -19.51 20.43 16.63
N ALA A 293 -18.27 20.84 16.93
CA ALA A 293 -17.13 19.91 17.00
C ALA A 293 -17.32 18.86 18.10
N LEU A 294 -17.79 19.30 19.28
CA LEU A 294 -18.07 18.41 20.42
C LEU A 294 -19.17 17.40 20.07
N MET A 295 -20.29 17.88 19.52
CA MET A 295 -21.42 17.03 19.11
C MET A 295 -20.96 15.98 18.08
N ASN A 296 -20.24 16.38 17.04
CA ASN A 296 -19.69 15.47 16.04
C ASN A 296 -18.74 14.44 16.67
N THR A 297 -17.87 14.87 17.60
CA THR A 297 -16.94 13.96 18.29
C THR A 297 -17.67 12.95 19.17
N LEU A 298 -18.65 13.42 19.96
CA LEU A 298 -19.44 12.54 20.83
C LEU A 298 -20.26 11.54 20.01
N PHE A 299 -20.88 11.96 18.92
CA PHE A 299 -21.63 11.10 18.03
C PHE A 299 -20.74 9.99 17.45
N ARG A 300 -19.55 10.33 16.91
CA ARG A 300 -18.61 9.36 16.34
C ARG A 300 -17.99 8.44 17.39
N LEU A 301 -17.58 9.00 18.54
CA LEU A 301 -17.02 8.22 19.65
C LEU A 301 -18.05 7.21 20.19
N ALA A 302 -19.29 7.66 20.40
CA ALA A 302 -20.36 6.79 20.87
C ALA A 302 -20.71 5.70 19.83
N THR A 303 -20.72 6.03 18.55
CA THR A 303 -20.91 5.06 17.44
C THR A 303 -19.80 3.99 17.47
N VAL A 304 -18.53 4.40 17.52
CA VAL A 304 -17.40 3.48 17.57
C VAL A 304 -17.42 2.62 18.83
N ALA A 305 -17.72 3.20 19.99
CA ALA A 305 -17.80 2.48 21.25
C ALA A 305 -18.89 1.39 21.25
N VAL A 306 -20.07 1.68 20.69
CA VAL A 306 -21.19 0.73 20.61
C VAL A 306 -20.93 -0.34 19.55
N LEU A 307 -20.33 0.01 18.40
CA LEU A 307 -20.14 -0.91 17.29
C LEU A 307 -18.84 -1.75 17.40
N THR A 308 -17.84 -1.33 18.20
CA THR A 308 -16.59 -2.10 18.37
C THR A 308 -16.82 -3.54 18.87
N PRO A 309 -17.66 -3.81 19.89
CA PRO A 309 -17.98 -5.19 20.28
C PRO A 309 -18.74 -5.97 19.19
N ALA A 310 -19.46 -5.27 18.30
CA ALA A 310 -20.25 -5.85 17.22
C ALA A 310 -19.43 -6.15 15.95
N ILE A 311 -18.11 -5.90 15.92
CA ILE A 311 -17.25 -6.16 14.75
C ILE A 311 -17.43 -7.57 14.17
N PRO A 312 -17.48 -8.67 14.95
CA PRO A 312 -17.70 -10.00 14.39
C PRO A 312 -19.07 -10.17 13.72
N LEU A 313 -20.09 -9.47 14.23
CA LEU A 313 -21.44 -9.47 13.63
C LEU A 313 -21.45 -8.68 12.33
N MET A 314 -20.78 -7.54 12.29
CA MET A 314 -20.65 -6.72 11.08
C MET A 314 -19.89 -7.45 9.98
N GLU A 315 -18.83 -8.18 10.33
CA GLU A 315 -18.09 -9.03 9.38
C GLU A 315 -19.03 -10.07 8.73
N LYS A 316 -19.79 -10.81 9.56
CA LYS A 316 -20.78 -11.77 9.06
C LYS A 316 -21.87 -11.13 8.18
N LEU A 317 -22.37 -9.97 8.59
CA LEU A 317 -23.39 -9.24 7.86
C LEU A 317 -22.89 -8.81 6.47
N VAL A 318 -21.66 -8.29 6.39
CA VAL A 318 -21.07 -7.86 5.12
C VAL A 318 -20.77 -9.03 4.20
N VAL A 319 -20.29 -10.16 4.75
CA VAL A 319 -20.09 -11.41 3.98
C VAL A 319 -21.41 -11.95 3.45
N TRP A 320 -22.50 -11.86 4.22
CA TRP A 320 -23.83 -12.27 3.79
C TRP A 320 -24.42 -11.36 2.71
N LEU A 321 -24.23 -10.03 2.84
CA LEU A 321 -24.72 -9.05 1.86
C LEU A 321 -23.97 -9.10 0.52
N ILE A 322 -22.68 -9.43 0.56
CA ILE A 322 -21.81 -9.54 -0.61
C ILE A 322 -21.20 -10.95 -0.61
N PRO A 323 -21.95 -11.97 -1.08
CA PRO A 323 -21.47 -13.36 -1.08
C PRO A 323 -20.33 -13.55 -2.07
N ASP A 324 -19.45 -14.53 -1.76
CA ASP A 324 -18.41 -14.98 -2.67
C ASP A 324 -19.03 -15.94 -3.71
N LYS A 325 -18.77 -15.69 -4.97
CA LYS A 325 -19.31 -16.54 -6.05
C LYS A 325 -18.34 -17.65 -6.48
N GLY A 326 -17.28 -17.89 -5.69
CA GLY A 326 -16.29 -18.96 -5.88
C GLY A 326 -15.89 -19.16 -7.33
N ASP A 327 -14.73 -18.69 -7.69
CA ASP A 327 -13.77 -19.20 -8.67
C ASP A 327 -12.80 -18.10 -9.07
N GLU A 328 -11.68 -18.01 -8.36
CA GLU A 328 -10.50 -17.34 -8.90
C GLU A 328 -9.27 -18.15 -8.51
N LEU A 329 -8.58 -18.66 -9.54
CA LEU A 329 -7.32 -19.39 -9.45
C LEU A 329 -6.27 -18.58 -8.66
N LEU A 330 -5.56 -19.24 -7.76
CA LEU A 330 -4.54 -18.68 -6.85
C LEU A 330 -3.46 -17.81 -7.57
N SER A 331 -3.19 -18.08 -8.85
CA SER A 331 -2.22 -17.33 -9.65
C SER A 331 -2.68 -15.92 -10.07
N GLN A 332 -3.98 -15.73 -10.27
CA GLN A 332 -4.57 -14.45 -10.58
C GLN A 332 -4.51 -13.51 -9.35
N HIS A 333 -4.55 -14.09 -8.16
CA HIS A 333 -4.54 -13.37 -6.88
C HIS A 333 -3.21 -12.64 -6.60
N ASP A 334 -2.06 -13.18 -7.02
CA ASP A 334 -0.76 -12.51 -6.83
C ASP A 334 -0.62 -11.29 -7.74
N MET A 335 -1.00 -11.41 -9.00
CA MET A 335 -0.93 -10.31 -9.96
C MET A 335 -1.91 -9.16 -9.65
N ASP A 336 -3.01 -9.45 -8.95
CA ASP A 336 -3.97 -8.44 -8.49
C ASP A 336 -3.43 -7.54 -7.38
N ARG A 337 -2.29 -7.92 -6.76
CA ARG A 337 -1.57 -7.08 -5.80
C ARG A 337 -0.98 -5.82 -6.45
N LEU A 338 -0.65 -5.85 -7.75
CA LEU A 338 -0.04 -4.75 -8.49
C LEU A 338 -1.10 -3.75 -8.99
N GLU A 339 -1.84 -3.15 -8.07
CA GLU A 339 -2.88 -2.17 -8.40
C GLU A 339 -2.32 -0.78 -8.68
N GLU A 340 -2.75 -0.15 -9.78
CA GLU A 340 -2.29 1.20 -10.16
C GLU A 340 -2.57 2.28 -9.11
N ARG A 341 -3.61 2.10 -8.28
CA ARG A 341 -3.91 3.04 -7.19
C ARG A 341 -2.83 3.10 -6.12
N PHE A 342 -2.06 2.02 -5.92
CA PHE A 342 -0.93 2.02 -4.98
C PHE A 342 0.26 2.82 -5.48
N LEU A 343 0.36 3.13 -6.77
CA LEU A 343 1.41 4.01 -7.30
C LEU A 343 1.39 5.43 -6.70
N GLN A 344 0.29 5.83 -6.07
CA GLN A 344 0.21 7.08 -5.29
C GLN A 344 0.83 6.94 -3.88
N HIS A 345 1.13 5.71 -3.45
CA HIS A 345 1.66 5.33 -2.15
C HIS A 345 2.93 4.47 -2.34
N PRO A 346 4.09 5.07 -2.66
CA PRO A 346 5.28 4.34 -3.10
C PRO A 346 5.72 3.19 -2.19
N ALA A 347 5.71 3.39 -0.86
CA ALA A 347 6.10 2.33 0.06
C ALA A 347 5.20 1.10 0.00
N LEU A 348 3.89 1.32 -0.23
CA LEU A 348 2.94 0.23 -0.38
C LEU A 348 3.13 -0.47 -1.73
N ALA A 349 3.33 0.31 -2.80
CA ALA A 349 3.59 -0.23 -4.13
C ALA A 349 4.85 -1.10 -4.15
N ILE A 350 5.93 -0.67 -3.47
CA ILE A 350 7.17 -1.43 -3.33
C ILE A 350 6.93 -2.72 -2.55
N GLU A 351 6.24 -2.66 -1.41
CA GLU A 351 5.95 -3.87 -0.61
C GLU A 351 5.09 -4.89 -1.38
N GLN A 352 4.12 -4.43 -2.20
CA GLN A 352 3.37 -5.32 -3.08
C GLN A 352 4.24 -5.91 -4.19
N SER A 353 5.10 -5.10 -4.81
CA SER A 353 6.06 -5.58 -5.80
C SER A 353 7.00 -6.62 -5.20
N ARG A 354 7.49 -6.41 -3.97
CA ARG A 354 8.31 -7.37 -3.24
C ARG A 354 7.61 -8.73 -3.11
N LEU A 355 6.37 -8.74 -2.61
CA LEU A 355 5.62 -9.99 -2.42
C LEU A 355 5.38 -10.75 -3.74
N VAL A 356 5.13 -10.03 -4.83
CA VAL A 356 4.93 -10.62 -6.16
C VAL A 356 6.25 -11.13 -6.72
N THR A 357 7.35 -10.40 -6.53
CA THR A 357 8.70 -10.83 -6.93
C THR A 357 9.15 -12.06 -6.14
N ASP A 358 8.91 -12.10 -4.81
CA ASP A 358 9.18 -13.27 -3.97
C ASP A 358 8.42 -14.50 -4.48
N SER A 359 7.15 -14.34 -4.87
CA SER A 359 6.34 -15.42 -5.45
C SER A 359 6.86 -15.88 -6.82
N MET A 360 7.32 -14.94 -7.67
CA MET A 360 7.96 -15.24 -8.95
C MET A 360 9.24 -16.05 -8.74
N ALA A 361 10.10 -15.65 -7.81
CA ALA A 361 11.35 -16.32 -7.48
C ALA A 361 11.13 -17.78 -7.05
N GLU A 362 10.19 -18.03 -6.14
CA GLU A 362 9.86 -19.40 -5.71
C GLU A 362 9.28 -20.24 -6.86
N LYS A 363 8.48 -19.65 -7.76
CA LYS A 363 7.96 -20.35 -8.93
C LYS A 363 9.06 -20.71 -9.94
N ALA A 364 10.02 -19.82 -10.17
CA ALA A 364 11.17 -20.09 -11.05
C ALA A 364 12.02 -21.24 -10.49
N LYS A 365 12.28 -21.24 -9.18
CA LYS A 365 12.96 -22.36 -8.50
C LYS A 365 12.20 -23.66 -8.69
N ASP A 366 10.90 -23.68 -8.40
CA ASP A 366 10.10 -24.89 -8.53
C ASP A 366 10.05 -25.41 -9.97
N ASN A 367 10.04 -24.48 -10.97
CA ASN A 367 10.04 -24.85 -12.38
C ASN A 367 11.33 -25.55 -12.79
N LEU A 368 12.48 -24.99 -12.42
CA LEU A 368 13.78 -25.62 -12.71
C LEU A 368 13.92 -26.99 -12.03
N LEU A 369 13.55 -27.13 -10.76
CA LEU A 369 13.59 -28.41 -10.05
C LEU A 369 12.69 -29.48 -10.71
N ARG A 370 11.54 -29.08 -11.24
CA ARG A 370 10.67 -29.98 -12.02
C ARG A 370 11.32 -30.39 -13.34
N ALA A 371 11.93 -29.44 -14.06
CA ALA A 371 12.61 -29.74 -15.31
C ALA A 371 13.77 -30.72 -15.09
N MET A 372 14.59 -30.50 -14.04
CA MET A 372 15.68 -31.42 -13.66
C MET A 372 15.18 -32.84 -13.34
N ALA A 373 14.02 -32.94 -12.68
CA ALA A 373 13.42 -34.25 -12.36
C ALA A 373 13.01 -35.04 -13.62
N LEU A 374 12.70 -34.37 -14.75
CA LEU A 374 12.34 -35.03 -16.01
C LEU A 374 13.49 -35.86 -16.61
N ARG A 375 14.75 -35.55 -16.26
CA ARG A 375 15.89 -36.34 -16.71
C ARG A 375 15.80 -37.79 -16.19
N SER A 376 15.36 -37.97 -14.95
CA SER A 376 15.26 -39.32 -14.34
C SER A 376 13.94 -40.01 -14.69
N GLU A 377 12.85 -39.26 -14.80
CA GLU A 377 11.49 -39.77 -15.04
C GLU A 377 10.75 -38.82 -15.98
N TYR A 378 10.97 -39.00 -17.27
CA TYR A 378 10.29 -38.17 -18.28
C TYR A 378 8.81 -38.48 -18.37
N SER A 379 7.99 -37.43 -18.47
CA SER A 379 6.57 -37.53 -18.80
C SER A 379 6.09 -36.31 -19.57
N ASN A 380 5.25 -36.52 -20.58
CA ASN A 380 4.66 -35.43 -21.36
C ASN A 380 3.88 -34.46 -20.48
N ARG A 381 3.23 -34.94 -19.43
CA ARG A 381 2.52 -34.08 -18.48
C ARG A 381 3.48 -33.24 -17.64
N GLY A 382 4.64 -33.78 -17.25
CA GLY A 382 5.68 -33.03 -16.56
C GLY A 382 6.26 -31.93 -17.44
N TYR A 383 6.51 -32.21 -18.71
CA TYR A 383 6.93 -31.23 -19.72
C TYR A 383 5.91 -30.09 -19.87
N GLU A 384 4.62 -30.42 -20.09
CA GLU A 384 3.54 -29.42 -20.18
C GLU A 384 3.48 -28.49 -18.94
N ILE A 385 3.70 -29.04 -17.72
CA ILE A 385 3.70 -28.25 -16.48
C ILE A 385 4.89 -27.28 -16.45
N VAL A 386 6.07 -27.66 -16.95
CA VAL A 386 7.24 -26.79 -17.05
C VAL A 386 6.96 -25.63 -18.00
N ASP A 387 6.41 -25.91 -19.18
CA ASP A 387 6.05 -24.91 -20.20
C ASP A 387 4.94 -23.96 -19.70
N GLU A 388 3.85 -24.48 -19.08
CA GLU A 388 2.80 -23.67 -18.47
C GLU A 388 3.35 -22.76 -17.34
N SER A 389 4.36 -23.22 -16.60
CA SER A 389 4.99 -22.47 -15.52
C SER A 389 5.87 -21.34 -16.04
N GLU A 390 6.63 -21.57 -17.13
CA GLU A 390 7.42 -20.55 -17.80
C GLU A 390 6.52 -19.44 -18.34
N GLN A 391 5.46 -19.75 -19.09
CA GLN A 391 4.48 -18.78 -19.60
C GLN A 391 3.82 -17.96 -18.47
N LEU A 392 3.69 -18.53 -17.29
CA LEU A 392 3.21 -17.81 -16.11
C LEU A 392 4.29 -16.86 -15.59
N ILE A 393 5.56 -17.27 -15.52
CA ILE A 393 6.68 -16.47 -15.00
C ILE A 393 6.97 -15.29 -15.94
N ASP A 394 6.93 -15.49 -17.26
CA ASP A 394 6.99 -14.44 -18.27
C ASP A 394 5.93 -13.34 -18.02
N ARG A 395 4.67 -13.74 -17.76
CA ARG A 395 3.61 -12.79 -17.38
C ARG A 395 3.88 -12.06 -16.08
N TYR A 396 4.60 -12.67 -15.12
CA TYR A 396 5.05 -11.99 -13.90
C TYR A 396 6.08 -10.92 -14.23
N GLU A 397 7.08 -11.23 -15.07
CA GLU A 397 8.10 -10.28 -15.52
C GLU A 397 7.47 -9.06 -16.18
N ASP A 398 6.64 -9.27 -17.21
CA ASP A 398 5.95 -8.21 -17.96
C ASP A 398 5.15 -7.29 -17.04
N LYS A 399 4.35 -7.85 -16.15
CA LYS A 399 3.47 -7.09 -15.26
C LYS A 399 4.25 -6.34 -14.18
N LEU A 400 5.23 -7.01 -13.55
CA LEU A 400 6.13 -6.40 -12.57
C LEU A 400 6.97 -5.29 -13.21
N GLY A 401 7.61 -5.55 -14.35
CA GLY A 401 8.42 -4.58 -15.07
C GLY A 401 7.63 -3.33 -15.42
N THR A 402 6.44 -3.49 -16.02
CA THR A 402 5.54 -2.37 -16.32
C THR A 402 5.12 -1.60 -15.07
N TYR A 403 4.81 -2.28 -13.97
CA TYR A 403 4.38 -1.65 -12.72
C TYR A 403 5.52 -0.89 -12.04
N LEU A 404 6.70 -1.50 -11.94
CA LEU A 404 7.90 -0.90 -11.36
C LEU A 404 8.36 0.32 -12.17
N MET A 405 8.31 0.27 -13.52
CA MET A 405 8.60 1.41 -14.38
C MET A 405 7.63 2.58 -14.15
N LYS A 406 6.33 2.32 -13.95
CA LYS A 406 5.37 3.36 -13.54
C LYS A 406 5.67 3.93 -12.16
N LEU A 407 6.23 3.13 -11.27
CA LEU A 407 6.61 3.53 -9.92
C LEU A 407 7.84 4.44 -9.91
N THR A 408 8.85 4.19 -10.77
CA THR A 408 10.04 5.06 -10.90
C THR A 408 9.68 6.48 -11.34
N ALA A 409 8.58 6.66 -12.05
CA ALA A 409 8.07 7.98 -12.43
C ALA A 409 7.49 8.79 -11.24
N ARG A 410 7.43 8.22 -10.04
CA ARG A 410 6.94 8.86 -8.80
C ARG A 410 8.09 9.43 -7.98
N SER A 411 7.76 10.28 -7.01
CA SER A 411 8.77 10.84 -6.09
C SER A 411 9.18 9.80 -5.06
N LEU A 412 10.21 9.04 -5.36
CA LEU A 412 10.81 8.03 -4.47
C LEU A 412 11.90 8.66 -3.58
N SER A 413 12.12 8.09 -2.41
CA SER A 413 13.34 8.34 -1.61
C SER A 413 14.52 7.56 -2.19
N PRO A 414 15.80 7.93 -1.90
CA PRO A 414 16.96 7.17 -2.35
C PRO A 414 16.84 5.67 -2.05
N ALA A 415 16.57 5.29 -0.82
CA ALA A 415 16.40 3.88 -0.43
C ALA A 415 15.26 3.16 -1.19
N GLN A 416 14.16 3.86 -1.50
CA GLN A 416 13.09 3.30 -2.31
C GLN A 416 13.51 3.11 -3.78
N THR A 417 14.33 4.02 -4.30
CA THR A 417 14.86 3.91 -5.66
C THR A 417 15.77 2.69 -5.79
N GLU A 418 16.63 2.46 -4.80
CA GLU A 418 17.53 1.30 -4.73
C GLU A 418 16.74 -0.01 -4.66
N GLU A 419 15.70 -0.05 -3.80
CA GLU A 419 14.85 -1.23 -3.68
C GLU A 419 14.09 -1.55 -4.98
N VAL A 420 13.55 -0.53 -5.66
CA VAL A 420 12.90 -0.70 -6.98
C VAL A 420 13.89 -1.14 -8.04
N ALA A 421 15.11 -0.60 -8.04
CA ALA A 421 16.16 -1.00 -8.97
C ALA A 421 16.54 -2.48 -8.78
N LYS A 422 16.69 -2.94 -7.54
CA LYS A 422 16.92 -4.35 -7.23
C LYS A 422 15.86 -5.26 -7.88
N TYR A 423 14.57 -4.94 -7.71
CA TYR A 423 13.51 -5.76 -8.30
C TYR A 423 13.54 -5.71 -9.83
N LEU A 424 13.75 -4.54 -10.45
CA LEU A 424 13.85 -4.43 -11.92
C LEU A 424 15.00 -5.26 -12.51
N HIS A 425 16.12 -5.37 -11.81
CA HIS A 425 17.23 -6.21 -12.25
C HIS A 425 16.93 -7.70 -12.06
N THR A 426 16.39 -8.08 -10.93
CA THR A 426 16.25 -9.51 -10.58
C THR A 426 15.07 -10.22 -11.24
N ILE A 427 13.99 -9.50 -11.65
CA ILE A 427 12.85 -10.14 -12.32
C ILE A 427 13.28 -10.83 -13.63
N SER A 428 14.21 -10.23 -14.38
CA SER A 428 14.74 -10.84 -15.60
C SER A 428 15.60 -12.06 -15.33
N ASP A 429 16.36 -12.09 -14.20
CA ASP A 429 17.11 -13.28 -13.83
C ASP A 429 16.19 -14.45 -13.44
N PHE A 430 15.05 -14.18 -12.76
CA PHE A 430 14.07 -15.22 -12.45
C PHE A 430 13.37 -15.77 -13.70
N GLU A 431 13.05 -14.91 -14.67
CA GLU A 431 12.51 -15.35 -15.96
C GLU A 431 13.54 -16.22 -16.69
N ARG A 432 14.82 -15.80 -16.77
CA ARG A 432 15.90 -16.56 -17.40
C ARG A 432 16.13 -17.94 -16.76
N ILE A 433 16.04 -18.06 -15.43
CA ILE A 433 16.09 -19.35 -14.74
C ILE A 433 14.94 -20.26 -15.24
N SER A 434 13.75 -19.70 -15.45
CA SER A 434 12.61 -20.46 -15.97
C SER A 434 12.72 -20.79 -17.45
N ASP A 435 13.29 -19.92 -18.28
CA ASP A 435 13.65 -20.18 -19.67
C ASP A 435 14.60 -21.38 -19.76
N HIS A 436 15.65 -21.40 -18.91
CA HIS A 436 16.59 -22.51 -18.85
C HIS A 436 15.92 -23.80 -18.34
N ALA A 437 14.89 -23.72 -17.50
CA ALA A 437 14.08 -24.88 -17.14
C ALA A 437 13.37 -25.50 -18.35
N CYS A 438 12.80 -24.69 -19.24
CA CYS A 438 12.22 -25.19 -20.49
C CYS A 438 13.28 -25.82 -21.40
N ASN A 439 14.45 -25.18 -21.55
CA ASN A 439 15.55 -25.77 -22.32
C ASN A 439 16.02 -27.13 -21.75
N VAL A 440 16.10 -27.26 -20.42
CA VAL A 440 16.40 -28.55 -19.77
C VAL A 440 15.29 -29.56 -20.04
N ALA A 441 14.02 -29.18 -20.01
CA ALA A 441 12.91 -30.07 -20.33
C ALA A 441 12.92 -30.51 -21.78
N ASP A 442 13.27 -29.64 -22.73
CA ASP A 442 13.47 -29.97 -24.16
C ASP A 442 14.58 -31.02 -24.34
N VAL A 443 15.70 -30.84 -23.65
CA VAL A 443 16.80 -31.82 -23.65
C VAL A 443 16.33 -33.15 -23.06
N CYS A 444 15.55 -33.15 -21.99
CA CYS A 444 14.98 -34.37 -21.41
C CYS A 444 13.99 -35.07 -22.37
N GLN A 445 13.22 -34.31 -23.14
CA GLN A 445 12.36 -34.86 -24.20
C GLN A 445 13.22 -35.54 -25.28
N GLU A 446 14.28 -34.87 -25.74
CA GLU A 446 15.21 -35.44 -26.73
C GLU A 446 15.89 -36.74 -26.23
N ILE A 447 16.29 -36.79 -24.95
CA ILE A 447 16.84 -38.00 -24.31
C ILE A 447 15.81 -39.13 -24.37
N ASP A 448 14.55 -38.88 -24.02
CA ASP A 448 13.50 -39.91 -24.03
C ASP A 448 13.15 -40.38 -25.45
N GLU A 449 12.96 -39.44 -26.39
CA GLU A 449 12.60 -39.76 -27.79
C GLU A 449 13.69 -40.57 -28.51
N LYS A 450 14.95 -40.17 -28.30
CA LYS A 450 16.11 -40.82 -28.94
C LYS A 450 16.67 -42.01 -28.16
N LYS A 451 16.11 -42.27 -26.95
CA LYS A 451 16.56 -43.32 -26.03
C LYS A 451 18.08 -43.22 -25.77
N ILE A 452 18.51 -42.01 -25.41
CA ILE A 452 19.93 -41.74 -25.11
C ILE A 452 20.23 -42.26 -23.70
N GLU A 453 21.23 -43.14 -23.61
CA GLU A 453 21.73 -43.68 -22.34
C GLU A 453 23.14 -43.14 -22.09
N PHE A 454 23.35 -42.51 -20.94
CA PHE A 454 24.68 -42.05 -20.50
C PHE A 454 25.43 -43.17 -19.78
N SER A 455 26.77 -43.11 -19.78
CA SER A 455 27.56 -44.01 -18.96
C SER A 455 27.36 -43.76 -17.47
N ASP A 456 27.61 -44.77 -16.63
CA ASP A 456 27.49 -44.67 -15.17
C ASP A 456 28.34 -43.51 -14.61
N GLU A 457 29.52 -43.27 -15.18
CA GLU A 457 30.38 -42.14 -14.82
C GLU A 457 29.73 -40.80 -15.15
N ALA A 458 29.15 -40.64 -16.36
CA ALA A 458 28.48 -39.40 -16.78
C ALA A 458 27.22 -39.16 -15.96
N LEU A 459 26.49 -40.20 -15.57
CA LEU A 459 25.35 -40.09 -14.67
C LEU A 459 25.74 -39.60 -13.28
N HIS A 460 26.85 -40.13 -12.74
CA HIS A 460 27.38 -39.69 -11.45
C HIS A 460 27.82 -38.20 -11.49
N GLU A 461 28.55 -37.81 -12.55
CA GLU A 461 28.94 -36.42 -12.79
C GLU A 461 27.72 -35.48 -12.83
N LEU A 462 26.63 -35.86 -13.55
CA LEU A 462 25.39 -35.11 -13.62
C LEU A 462 24.68 -34.99 -12.25
N GLU A 463 24.65 -36.06 -11.45
CA GLU A 463 24.07 -36.04 -10.10
C GLU A 463 24.82 -35.07 -9.17
N VAL A 464 26.14 -35.02 -9.23
CA VAL A 464 26.95 -34.08 -8.45
C VAL A 464 26.67 -32.65 -8.88
N LEU A 465 26.64 -32.37 -10.19
CA LEU A 465 26.37 -31.06 -10.74
C LEU A 465 24.96 -30.59 -10.40
N GLU A 466 23.93 -31.43 -10.59
CA GLU A 466 22.55 -31.13 -10.26
C GLU A 466 22.36 -30.85 -8.76
N GLY A 467 23.12 -31.55 -7.90
CA GLY A 467 23.18 -31.26 -6.47
C GLY A 467 23.70 -29.86 -6.17
N ALA A 468 24.77 -29.43 -6.86
CA ALA A 468 25.36 -28.09 -6.73
C ALA A 468 24.39 -27.00 -7.25
N VAL A 469 23.76 -27.23 -8.42
CA VAL A 469 22.76 -26.31 -9.01
C VAL A 469 21.54 -26.18 -8.11
N THR A 470 21.08 -27.27 -7.51
CA THR A 470 19.95 -27.23 -6.56
C THR A 470 20.30 -26.39 -5.32
N GLU A 471 21.52 -26.52 -4.80
CA GLU A 471 21.98 -25.75 -3.64
C GLU A 471 22.13 -24.27 -3.96
N ILE A 472 22.80 -23.92 -5.08
CA ILE A 472 22.98 -22.49 -5.45
C ILE A 472 21.63 -21.80 -5.68
N LEU A 473 20.71 -22.47 -6.34
CA LEU A 473 19.35 -21.97 -6.54
C LEU A 473 18.64 -21.76 -5.20
N GLY A 474 18.71 -22.70 -4.28
CA GLY A 474 18.11 -22.61 -2.95
C GLY A 474 18.65 -21.44 -2.14
N ILE A 475 19.98 -21.32 -2.02
CA ILE A 475 20.58 -20.23 -1.22
C ILE A 475 20.40 -18.85 -1.85
N SER A 476 20.39 -18.75 -3.19
CA SER A 476 20.16 -17.50 -3.91
C SER A 476 18.74 -16.98 -3.67
N ILE A 477 17.72 -17.83 -3.83
CA ILE A 477 16.31 -17.46 -3.59
C ILE A 477 16.07 -17.12 -2.11
N GLU A 478 16.62 -17.90 -1.17
CA GLU A 478 16.51 -17.62 0.26
C GLU A 478 17.23 -16.32 0.65
N ALA A 479 18.40 -16.03 0.05
CA ALA A 479 19.11 -14.77 0.24
C ALA A 479 18.27 -13.58 -0.25
N PHE A 480 17.63 -13.71 -1.41
CA PHE A 480 16.81 -12.65 -1.99
C PHE A 480 15.53 -12.38 -1.18
N THR A 481 14.74 -13.41 -0.89
CA THR A 481 13.45 -13.28 -0.19
C THR A 481 13.62 -12.88 1.28
N GLY A 482 14.71 -13.35 1.91
CA GLY A 482 15.04 -13.05 3.31
C GLY A 482 15.92 -11.82 3.52
N GLY A 483 16.49 -11.23 2.47
CA GLY A 483 17.50 -10.17 2.59
C GLY A 483 18.76 -10.62 3.33
N ASN A 484 19.18 -11.89 3.15
CA ASN A 484 20.25 -12.50 3.95
C ASN A 484 21.61 -12.41 3.26
N LEU A 485 22.40 -11.40 3.67
CA LEU A 485 23.75 -11.15 3.14
C LEU A 485 24.73 -12.31 3.35
N GLN A 486 24.59 -13.09 4.42
CA GLN A 486 25.47 -14.22 4.68
C GLN A 486 25.23 -15.36 3.70
N LEU A 487 23.98 -15.59 3.29
CA LEU A 487 23.65 -16.54 2.23
C LEU A 487 24.08 -16.01 0.87
N ALA A 488 23.83 -14.72 0.58
CA ALA A 488 24.27 -14.11 -0.68
C ALA A 488 25.78 -14.23 -0.90
N ALA A 489 26.60 -14.05 0.15
CA ALA A 489 28.04 -14.21 0.08
C ALA A 489 28.54 -15.64 -0.19
N ARG A 490 27.67 -16.65 -0.10
CA ARG A 490 27.99 -18.06 -0.39
C ARG A 490 27.73 -18.45 -1.86
N VAL A 491 26.98 -17.62 -2.59
CA VAL A 491 26.53 -17.94 -3.95
C VAL A 491 27.70 -17.93 -4.93
N GLU A 492 28.49 -16.86 -4.99
CA GLU A 492 29.61 -16.72 -5.90
C GLU A 492 30.68 -17.82 -5.76
N PRO A 493 31.11 -18.22 -4.52
CA PRO A 493 32.01 -19.35 -4.37
C PRO A 493 31.47 -20.69 -4.90
N LEU A 494 30.14 -20.89 -4.86
CA LEU A 494 29.49 -22.09 -5.37
C LEU A 494 29.34 -22.05 -6.90
N GLU A 495 29.08 -20.87 -7.46
CA GLU A 495 29.03 -20.63 -8.91
C GLU A 495 30.39 -20.98 -9.55
N GLU A 496 31.54 -20.50 -9.00
CA GLU A 496 32.87 -20.86 -9.51
C GLU A 496 33.16 -22.38 -9.43
N ILE A 497 32.57 -23.07 -8.46
CA ILE A 497 32.67 -24.55 -8.41
C ILE A 497 31.82 -25.18 -9.51
N ILE A 498 30.64 -24.70 -9.79
CA ILE A 498 29.76 -25.22 -10.86
C ILE A 498 30.42 -25.03 -12.22
N ASP A 499 30.99 -23.86 -12.50
CA ASP A 499 31.75 -23.59 -13.71
C ASP A 499 32.92 -24.58 -13.87
N GLY A 500 33.71 -24.79 -12.80
CA GLY A 500 34.79 -25.73 -12.78
C GLY A 500 34.35 -27.19 -13.05
N LEU A 501 33.21 -27.60 -12.46
CA LEU A 501 32.62 -28.92 -12.70
C LEU A 501 32.16 -29.06 -14.15
N CYS A 502 31.50 -28.06 -14.74
CA CYS A 502 31.09 -28.09 -16.14
C CYS A 502 32.28 -28.25 -17.09
N ASP A 503 33.38 -27.55 -16.86
CA ASP A 503 34.59 -27.64 -17.68
C ASP A 503 35.29 -29.02 -17.55
N GLU A 504 35.36 -29.56 -16.33
CA GLU A 504 35.89 -30.88 -16.07
C GLU A 504 35.05 -31.98 -16.76
N MET A 505 33.70 -31.89 -16.64
CA MET A 505 32.77 -32.82 -17.30
C MET A 505 32.85 -32.75 -18.82
N LYS A 506 33.00 -31.55 -19.41
CA LYS A 506 33.26 -31.39 -20.86
C LYS A 506 34.55 -32.09 -21.27
N SER A 507 35.62 -32.00 -20.48
CA SER A 507 36.91 -32.71 -20.72
C SER A 507 36.75 -34.22 -20.62
N HIS A 508 36.14 -34.72 -19.57
CA HIS A 508 35.87 -36.15 -19.38
C HIS A 508 35.01 -36.73 -20.51
N HIS A 509 34.04 -35.95 -21.02
CA HIS A 509 33.25 -36.39 -22.17
C HIS A 509 34.09 -36.57 -23.44
N VAL A 510 35.04 -35.65 -23.70
CA VAL A 510 35.96 -35.77 -24.83
C VAL A 510 36.82 -37.03 -24.70
N ASP A 511 37.29 -37.36 -23.50
CA ASP A 511 38.06 -38.59 -23.24
C ASP A 511 37.22 -39.84 -23.47
N ARG A 512 35.97 -39.88 -22.98
CA ARG A 512 35.01 -40.98 -23.23
C ARG A 512 34.71 -41.15 -24.73
N LEU A 513 34.62 -40.04 -25.49
CA LEU A 513 34.41 -40.07 -26.93
C LEU A 513 35.61 -40.67 -27.66
N GLN A 514 36.85 -40.30 -27.27
CA GLN A 514 38.09 -40.88 -27.83
C GLN A 514 38.24 -42.37 -27.55
N GLN A 515 37.75 -42.82 -26.40
CA GLN A 515 37.72 -44.22 -26.01
C GLN A 515 36.60 -45.03 -26.66
N GLY A 516 35.69 -44.37 -27.39
CA GLY A 516 34.51 -45.00 -28.02
C GLY A 516 33.42 -45.45 -27.05
N VAL A 517 33.44 -44.94 -25.82
CA VAL A 517 32.45 -45.24 -24.77
C VAL A 517 31.15 -44.46 -24.99
N CYS A 518 31.20 -43.31 -25.64
CA CYS A 518 30.03 -42.48 -25.95
C CYS A 518 29.99 -42.07 -27.43
N THR A 519 28.86 -41.56 -27.88
CA THR A 519 28.59 -41.07 -29.23
C THR A 519 28.55 -39.55 -29.30
N LEU A 520 28.71 -38.98 -30.50
CA LEU A 520 28.56 -37.56 -30.73
C LEU A 520 27.17 -37.04 -30.32
N ASN A 521 26.09 -37.81 -30.56
CA ASN A 521 24.75 -37.43 -30.17
C ASN A 521 24.57 -37.30 -28.65
N GLN A 522 25.16 -38.24 -27.89
CA GLN A 522 25.22 -38.15 -26.42
C GLN A 522 25.96 -36.88 -25.99
N GLY A 523 27.05 -36.51 -26.71
CA GLY A 523 27.85 -35.34 -26.43
C GLY A 523 27.08 -34.02 -26.62
N PHE A 524 26.25 -33.89 -27.64
CA PHE A 524 25.46 -32.67 -27.84
C PHE A 524 24.47 -32.49 -26.71
N VAL A 525 23.69 -33.51 -26.42
CA VAL A 525 22.66 -33.46 -25.34
C VAL A 525 23.32 -33.26 -23.98
N PHE A 526 24.47 -33.90 -23.70
CA PHE A 526 25.21 -33.70 -22.47
C PHE A 526 25.70 -32.24 -22.32
N ASN A 527 26.32 -31.69 -23.38
CA ASN A 527 26.80 -30.31 -23.37
C ASN A 527 25.66 -29.28 -23.23
N ASP A 528 24.48 -29.57 -23.82
CA ASP A 528 23.30 -28.68 -23.68
C ASP A 528 22.80 -28.65 -22.24
N LEU A 529 22.77 -29.78 -21.52
CA LEU A 529 22.46 -29.81 -20.08
C LEU A 529 23.48 -28.96 -19.29
N LEU A 530 24.79 -29.18 -19.52
CA LEU A 530 25.84 -28.44 -18.81
C LEU A 530 25.73 -26.95 -19.04
N THR A 531 25.49 -26.50 -20.29
CA THR A 531 25.36 -25.09 -20.62
C THR A 531 24.15 -24.46 -19.93
N ASN A 532 23.01 -25.15 -19.86
CA ASN A 532 21.86 -24.63 -19.18
C ASN A 532 22.06 -24.53 -17.66
N TYR A 533 22.73 -25.52 -17.04
CA TYR A 533 23.04 -25.48 -15.60
C TYR A 533 24.06 -24.40 -15.24
N GLU A 534 25.10 -24.20 -16.06
CA GLU A 534 26.08 -23.11 -15.95
C GLU A 534 25.39 -21.75 -15.99
N ARG A 535 24.48 -21.53 -16.97
CA ARG A 535 23.71 -20.29 -17.09
C ARG A 535 22.77 -20.04 -15.90
N VAL A 536 22.16 -21.07 -15.35
CA VAL A 536 21.35 -20.93 -14.13
C VAL A 536 22.22 -20.47 -12.95
N ALA A 537 23.44 -20.97 -12.82
CA ALA A 537 24.36 -20.53 -11.77
C ALA A 537 24.76 -19.06 -11.95
N ASP A 538 25.04 -18.62 -13.20
CA ASP A 538 25.27 -17.21 -13.55
C ASP A 538 24.12 -16.30 -13.06
N HIS A 539 22.87 -16.68 -13.34
CA HIS A 539 21.70 -15.91 -12.91
C HIS A 539 21.51 -15.91 -11.39
N CYS A 540 21.83 -17.02 -10.72
CA CYS A 540 21.84 -17.07 -9.25
C CYS A 540 22.88 -16.12 -8.65
N SER A 541 24.07 -16.01 -9.26
CA SER A 541 25.11 -15.04 -8.88
C SER A 541 24.64 -13.60 -9.06
N ASN A 542 24.01 -13.25 -10.19
CA ASN A 542 23.44 -11.92 -10.43
C ASN A 542 22.41 -11.54 -9.35
N ILE A 543 21.51 -12.45 -8.97
CA ILE A 543 20.52 -12.24 -7.92
C ILE A 543 21.21 -11.95 -6.57
N ALA A 544 22.25 -12.72 -6.22
CA ALA A 544 22.99 -12.52 -4.97
C ALA A 544 23.72 -11.17 -4.95
N VAL A 545 24.31 -10.75 -6.08
CA VAL A 545 24.94 -9.43 -6.22
C VAL A 545 23.92 -8.31 -6.00
N ALA A 546 22.73 -8.41 -6.59
CA ALA A 546 21.66 -7.40 -6.39
C ALA A 546 21.20 -7.29 -4.92
N VAL A 547 21.26 -8.39 -4.15
CA VAL A 547 20.98 -8.36 -2.70
C VAL A 547 22.09 -7.61 -1.95
N ILE A 548 23.34 -7.85 -2.30
CA ILE A 548 24.50 -7.25 -1.62
C ILE A 548 24.60 -5.74 -1.92
N GLU A 549 24.33 -5.32 -3.15
CA GLU A 549 24.43 -3.92 -3.58
C GLU A 549 23.49 -2.98 -2.83
N VAL A 550 22.27 -3.41 -2.58
CA VAL A 550 21.26 -2.59 -1.86
C VAL A 550 21.70 -2.29 -0.42
N GLU A 551 22.47 -3.16 0.22
CA GLU A 551 22.94 -2.94 1.60
C GLU A 551 24.25 -2.15 1.69
N SER A 552 25.04 -2.07 0.61
CA SER A 552 26.39 -1.49 0.63
C SER A 552 26.48 0.00 0.26
N ASP A 553 25.36 0.69 -0.07
CA ASP A 553 25.33 2.09 -0.57
C ASP A 553 26.20 2.34 -1.84
N SER A 554 26.63 1.30 -2.55
CA SER A 554 27.51 1.42 -3.72
C SER A 554 26.82 0.94 -5.00
N PHE A 555 26.56 1.89 -5.92
CA PHE A 555 25.80 1.69 -7.17
C PHE A 555 26.63 1.18 -8.36
N ASP A 556 27.80 0.56 -8.15
CA ASP A 556 28.64 0.13 -9.27
C ASP A 556 28.88 -1.40 -9.26
N THR A 557 27.95 -2.12 -9.91
CA THR A 557 27.91 -3.60 -10.04
C THR A 557 29.26 -4.19 -10.50
N HIS A 558 29.91 -3.52 -11.45
CA HIS A 558 31.20 -3.98 -12.00
C HIS A 558 32.40 -3.70 -11.09
N GLU A 559 32.35 -2.61 -10.32
CA GLU A 559 33.42 -2.26 -9.39
C GLU A 559 33.38 -3.16 -8.15
N TYR A 560 32.18 -3.54 -7.70
CA TYR A 560 32.00 -4.48 -6.59
C TYR A 560 32.40 -5.91 -6.97
N LEU A 561 31.95 -6.43 -8.12
CA LEU A 561 32.38 -7.74 -8.62
C LEU A 561 33.91 -7.82 -8.78
N ASN A 562 34.54 -6.74 -9.26
CA ASN A 562 35.98 -6.66 -9.35
C ASN A 562 36.64 -6.52 -7.97
N SER A 563 36.02 -5.86 -7.00
CA SER A 563 36.53 -5.75 -5.63
C SER A 563 36.33 -7.02 -4.81
N VAL A 564 35.25 -7.76 -5.03
CA VAL A 564 35.02 -9.11 -4.44
C VAL A 564 35.96 -10.14 -5.07
N LYS A 565 36.20 -10.10 -6.38
CA LYS A 565 37.22 -10.91 -7.06
C LYS A 565 38.65 -10.48 -6.71
N ALA A 566 38.89 -9.19 -6.39
CA ALA A 566 40.22 -8.71 -5.99
C ALA A 566 40.50 -8.83 -4.48
N MET A 567 39.45 -8.72 -3.62
CA MET A 567 39.55 -9.14 -2.24
C MET A 567 39.37 -10.67 -2.21
N LYS A 568 40.45 -11.42 -2.16
CA LYS A 568 40.47 -12.79 -1.64
C LYS A 568 40.12 -12.73 -0.15
N ASP A 569 38.85 -12.42 0.13
CA ASP A 569 38.35 -12.36 1.50
C ASP A 569 38.43 -13.77 2.09
N ALA A 570 38.86 -13.87 3.32
CA ALA A 570 39.02 -15.18 4.01
C ALA A 570 37.69 -15.96 4.06
N SER A 571 36.56 -15.28 3.91
CA SER A 571 35.21 -15.88 3.81
C SER A 571 34.99 -16.57 2.46
N PHE A 572 35.34 -15.94 1.34
CA PHE A 572 35.20 -16.52 0.01
C PHE A 572 36.05 -17.80 -0.11
N ALA A 573 37.35 -17.71 0.25
CA ALA A 573 38.25 -18.86 0.19
C ALA A 573 37.74 -20.04 1.06
N ARG A 574 37.19 -19.73 2.24
CA ARG A 574 36.61 -20.74 3.12
C ARG A 574 35.41 -21.45 2.50
N TYR A 575 34.46 -20.68 1.90
CA TYR A 575 33.27 -21.26 1.27
C TYR A 575 33.65 -22.03 -0.01
N TYR A 576 34.59 -21.51 -0.80
CA TYR A 576 35.10 -22.19 -1.98
C TYR A 576 35.74 -23.56 -1.62
N ASP A 577 36.61 -23.60 -0.59
CA ASP A 577 37.20 -24.84 -0.10
C ASP A 577 36.17 -25.83 0.49
N GLU A 578 35.12 -25.31 1.12
CA GLU A 578 33.98 -26.09 1.63
C GLU A 578 33.23 -26.77 0.46
N TYR A 579 32.86 -26.00 -0.56
CA TYR A 579 32.14 -26.51 -1.73
C TYR A 579 32.98 -27.41 -2.62
N LYS A 580 34.24 -27.09 -2.79
CA LYS A 580 35.17 -27.95 -3.53
C LYS A 580 35.32 -29.34 -2.92
N LYS A 581 35.26 -29.46 -1.59
CA LYS A 581 35.26 -30.76 -0.92
C LYS A 581 33.94 -31.49 -1.00
N LYS A 582 32.85 -30.74 -1.12
CA LYS A 582 31.48 -31.28 -1.15
C LYS A 582 31.13 -31.80 -2.55
N TYR A 583 31.52 -31.07 -3.58
CA TYR A 583 31.23 -31.37 -4.98
C TYR A 583 32.51 -31.72 -5.72
N THR A 584 32.85 -33.00 -5.72
CA THR A 584 33.96 -33.61 -6.46
C THR A 584 33.50 -34.93 -7.07
N PHE A 585 34.04 -35.29 -8.23
CA PHE A 585 33.76 -36.55 -8.88
C PHE A 585 34.59 -37.69 -8.28
#